data_758c34b32df334c61837a1c7e4f12bf8
#
_entry.id   758c34b32df334c61837a1c7e4f12bf8
#
_cell.length_a   1.000
_cell.length_b   1.000
_cell.length_c   1.000
_cell.angle_alpha   90.00
_cell.angle_beta   90.00
_cell.angle_gamma   90.00
#
_symmetry.space_group_name_H-M   'P 1'
#
loop_
_entity.id
_entity.type
_entity.pdbx_description
1 polymer ?
#
loop_
_entity_poly.entity_id
_entity_poly.type
_entity_poly.pdbx_seq_one_letter_code
_entity_poly.pdbx_strand_id
1 'polypeptide(L)'
;MSMIYHPGTGLNVGDPERLPVDPARLPSPEELRAEAESLILSASGWRKVFAEAETPYAPWVPHPGPEDSLSETVAAPKLLLAALMAESFGRLVLRQRRTEARPALLLGIDSRPTGPALADVFARVLIGLGIEVRYCFIVAAPEIMAFAGKAAKLPEGHPERAEGFAYISASHNPPGHNGVKFGLGSGGVLSAQEIAPLIAQLKTSIASEDSVSRALALLSAADKEVLALCYERCAEWKRHSLSAYILFSHAVITGKEALNEQAAVLDELAEACRHKPLGIVAELNGSARSLSIDRDFFQG
;
A
#
# COMPACT_ATOMS: atom_id res chain seq x y z
N MET A 1 2.43 -22.42 -12.98
CA MET A 1 3.30 -21.35 -12.45
C MET A 1 2.44 -20.55 -11.50
N SER A 2 2.83 -20.48 -10.23
CA SER A 2 1.99 -19.80 -9.21
C SER A 2 2.33 -18.32 -9.05
N MET A 3 3.59 -17.94 -9.30
CA MET A 3 4.05 -16.55 -9.18
C MET A 3 3.50 -15.66 -10.29
N ILE A 4 2.87 -14.56 -9.92
CA ILE A 4 2.30 -13.56 -10.83
C ILE A 4 3.23 -12.35 -10.88
N TYR A 5 3.50 -11.86 -12.09
CA TYR A 5 4.38 -10.72 -12.34
C TYR A 5 3.60 -9.55 -12.94
N HIS A 6 3.99 -8.33 -12.57
CA HIS A 6 3.39 -7.12 -13.13
C HIS A 6 3.80 -6.96 -14.60
N PRO A 7 2.84 -6.88 -15.56
CA PRO A 7 3.14 -6.94 -16.99
C PRO A 7 4.00 -5.78 -17.50
N GLY A 8 3.91 -4.60 -16.87
CA GLY A 8 4.67 -3.42 -17.29
C GLY A 8 6.07 -3.30 -16.69
N THR A 9 6.34 -3.96 -15.54
CA THR A 9 7.64 -3.84 -14.84
C THR A 9 8.40 -5.17 -14.74
N GLY A 10 7.73 -6.30 -14.94
CA GLY A 10 8.30 -7.64 -14.73
C GLY A 10 8.56 -7.98 -13.25
N LEU A 11 8.20 -7.11 -12.31
CA LEU A 11 8.39 -7.36 -10.89
C LEU A 11 7.34 -8.32 -10.34
N ASN A 12 7.71 -9.05 -9.28
CA ASN A 12 6.84 -9.96 -8.58
C ASN A 12 5.67 -9.20 -7.91
N VAL A 13 4.45 -9.69 -8.12
CA VAL A 13 3.22 -9.17 -7.50
C VAL A 13 2.81 -10.04 -6.32
N GLY A 14 2.83 -11.36 -6.47
CA GLY A 14 2.49 -12.33 -5.43
C GLY A 14 2.34 -13.76 -5.95
N ASP A 15 2.24 -14.71 -5.02
CA ASP A 15 2.01 -16.13 -5.30
C ASP A 15 0.75 -16.60 -4.56
N PRO A 16 -0.39 -16.81 -5.24
CA PRO A 16 -1.63 -17.20 -4.60
C PRO A 16 -1.58 -18.60 -3.99
N GLU A 17 -0.70 -19.49 -4.48
CA GLU A 17 -0.61 -20.88 -4.02
C GLU A 17 0.26 -21.06 -2.79
N ARG A 18 1.27 -20.22 -2.61
CA ARG A 18 2.26 -20.35 -1.55
C ARG A 18 1.91 -19.41 -0.39
N LEU A 19 1.78 -19.96 0.82
CA LEU A 19 1.68 -19.14 2.03
C LEU A 19 2.99 -18.35 2.26
N PRO A 20 2.91 -17.11 2.74
CA PRO A 20 4.08 -16.27 3.00
C PRO A 20 4.91 -16.78 4.21
N VAL A 21 4.34 -17.64 5.04
CA VAL A 21 5.01 -18.28 6.18
C VAL A 21 4.95 -19.81 6.06
N ASP A 22 5.97 -20.48 6.59
CA ASP A 22 5.99 -21.95 6.69
C ASP A 22 5.20 -22.39 7.95
N PRO A 23 4.07 -23.09 7.81
CA PRO A 23 3.29 -23.55 8.97
C PRO A 23 4.03 -24.51 9.89
N ALA A 24 5.11 -25.17 9.40
CA ALA A 24 5.93 -26.07 10.19
C ALA A 24 7.00 -25.35 11.04
N ARG A 25 7.18 -24.03 10.80
CA ARG A 25 8.23 -23.22 11.44
C ARG A 25 7.69 -21.88 11.93
N LEU A 26 6.65 -21.94 12.74
CA LEU A 26 6.04 -20.73 13.29
C LEU A 26 6.82 -20.25 14.52
N PRO A 27 6.89 -18.94 14.74
CA PRO A 27 7.44 -18.39 15.98
C PRO A 27 6.51 -18.69 17.16
N SER A 28 7.02 -18.56 18.37
CA SER A 28 6.20 -18.54 19.57
C SER A 28 5.43 -17.21 19.72
N PRO A 29 4.38 -17.16 20.55
CA PRO A 29 3.72 -15.90 20.90
C PRO A 29 4.66 -14.88 21.55
N GLU A 30 5.67 -15.34 22.30
CA GLU A 30 6.71 -14.49 22.91
C GLU A 30 7.58 -13.84 21.83
N GLU A 31 8.02 -14.59 20.83
CA GLU A 31 8.81 -14.06 19.71
C GLU A 31 8.00 -13.04 18.91
N LEU A 32 6.70 -13.28 18.69
CA LEU A 32 5.83 -12.31 18.03
C LEU A 32 5.66 -11.03 18.86
N ARG A 33 5.51 -11.14 20.19
CA ARG A 33 5.45 -9.99 21.10
C ARG A 33 6.74 -9.18 21.09
N ALA A 34 7.90 -9.85 21.19
CA ALA A 34 9.22 -9.22 21.13
C ALA A 34 9.41 -8.48 19.80
N GLU A 35 8.98 -9.10 18.69
CA GLU A 35 9.04 -8.46 17.37
C GLU A 35 8.18 -7.19 17.30
N ALA A 36 7.06 -7.14 18.01
CA ALA A 36 6.18 -6.00 18.05
C ALA A 36 6.69 -4.81 18.88
N GLU A 37 7.66 -5.00 19.78
CA GLU A 37 8.20 -3.93 20.65
C GLU A 37 8.82 -2.79 19.85
N SER A 38 9.46 -3.08 18.72
CA SER A 38 10.07 -2.08 17.84
C SER A 38 9.09 -1.46 16.83
N LEU A 39 7.79 -1.84 16.88
CA LEU A 39 6.77 -1.27 15.99
C LEU A 39 6.37 0.15 16.44
N ILE A 40 6.64 1.12 15.59
CA ILE A 40 6.22 2.51 15.81
C ILE A 40 4.76 2.65 15.36
N LEU A 41 3.87 2.94 16.30
CA LEU A 41 2.44 3.15 16.06
C LEU A 41 2.10 4.63 16.13
N SER A 42 1.76 5.25 15.02
CA SER A 42 1.41 6.67 14.94
C SER A 42 0.28 6.92 13.92
N ALA A 43 -0.34 8.07 13.99
CA ALA A 43 -1.35 8.51 13.03
C ALA A 43 -0.77 8.63 11.60
N SER A 44 0.50 9.00 11.48
CA SER A 44 1.17 9.14 10.18
C SER A 44 1.59 7.82 9.53
N GLY A 45 1.35 6.69 10.19
CA GLY A 45 1.64 5.33 9.72
C GLY A 45 2.31 4.47 10.77
N TRP A 46 2.18 3.17 10.63
CA TRP A 46 2.82 2.16 11.46
C TRP A 46 4.08 1.68 10.78
N ARG A 47 5.22 1.69 11.44
CA ARG A 47 6.53 1.50 10.81
C ARG A 47 7.47 0.63 11.63
N LYS A 48 8.31 -0.13 10.93
CA LYS A 48 9.33 -1.01 11.51
C LYS A 48 10.40 -1.35 10.46
N VAL A 49 11.54 -1.90 10.87
CA VAL A 49 12.49 -2.59 9.99
C VAL A 49 11.93 -3.98 9.65
N PHE A 50 11.45 -4.16 8.42
CA PHE A 50 10.89 -5.41 7.94
C PHE A 50 11.92 -6.29 7.22
N ALA A 51 12.90 -5.68 6.53
CA ALA A 51 13.93 -6.43 5.83
C ALA A 51 14.77 -7.30 6.78
N GLU A 52 15.18 -8.47 6.27
CA GLU A 52 16.24 -9.26 6.89
C GLU A 52 17.60 -8.66 6.55
N ALA A 53 18.59 -8.88 7.46
CA ALA A 53 19.96 -8.47 7.20
C ALA A 53 20.57 -9.40 6.13
N GLU A 54 20.68 -8.88 4.91
CA GLU A 54 21.47 -9.50 3.84
C GLU A 54 22.64 -8.58 3.47
N THR A 55 23.47 -9.01 2.51
CA THR A 55 24.65 -8.27 2.08
C THR A 55 24.29 -6.81 1.77
N PRO A 56 24.97 -5.84 2.37
CA PRO A 56 24.62 -4.44 2.22
C PRO A 56 24.75 -3.99 0.77
N TYR A 57 23.73 -3.31 0.27
CA TYR A 57 23.74 -2.71 -1.06
C TYR A 57 24.73 -1.55 -1.17
N ALA A 58 24.97 -0.84 -0.09
CA ALA A 58 25.75 0.39 -0.08
C ALA A 58 27.18 0.16 0.46
N PRO A 59 28.18 -0.09 -0.40
CA PRO A 59 29.57 -0.31 0.05
C PRO A 59 30.20 0.92 0.71
N TRP A 60 29.56 2.08 0.61
CA TRP A 60 29.99 3.33 1.27
C TRP A 60 29.34 3.57 2.63
N VAL A 61 28.38 2.71 3.05
CA VAL A 61 27.79 2.81 4.40
C VAL A 61 28.68 2.03 5.37
N PRO A 62 29.34 2.71 6.32
CA PRO A 62 30.09 2.03 7.35
C PRO A 62 29.12 1.25 8.26
N HIS A 63 29.31 -0.05 8.41
CA HIS A 63 28.49 -0.92 9.26
C HIS A 63 26.99 -0.88 8.94
N PRO A 64 26.57 -1.24 7.71
CA PRO A 64 25.16 -1.24 7.34
C PRO A 64 24.37 -2.23 8.21
N GLY A 65 23.26 -1.74 8.75
CA GLY A 65 22.31 -2.54 9.50
C GLY A 65 21.19 -3.11 8.59
N PRO A 66 20.25 -3.90 9.16
CA PRO A 66 19.10 -4.40 8.41
C PRO A 66 18.21 -3.26 7.87
N GLU A 67 18.30 -2.07 8.45
CA GLU A 67 17.63 -0.86 7.96
C GLU A 67 18.12 -0.40 6.58
N ASP A 68 19.40 -0.64 6.26
CA ASP A 68 20.02 -0.27 4.97
C ASP A 68 19.89 -1.40 3.93
N SER A 69 19.26 -2.53 4.29
CA SER A 69 19.13 -3.70 3.44
C SER A 69 18.12 -3.50 2.32
N LEU A 70 18.46 -3.97 1.12
CA LEU A 70 17.53 -4.13 -0.01
C LEU A 70 16.96 -5.56 -0.10
N SER A 71 17.03 -6.35 0.97
CA SER A 71 16.43 -7.68 1.01
C SER A 71 14.92 -7.63 0.80
N GLU A 72 14.43 -8.51 -0.07
CA GLU A 72 12.99 -8.75 -0.26
C GLU A 72 12.44 -9.69 0.83
N THR A 73 13.33 -10.36 1.57
CA THR A 73 12.97 -11.35 2.58
C THR A 73 12.47 -10.68 3.85
N VAL A 74 11.35 -11.18 4.34
CA VAL A 74 10.72 -10.75 5.59
C VAL A 74 10.52 -11.98 6.49
N ALA A 75 11.03 -11.94 7.71
CA ALA A 75 10.92 -13.04 8.66
C ALA A 75 9.47 -13.34 9.06
N ALA A 76 9.19 -14.61 9.37
CA ALA A 76 7.85 -15.07 9.72
C ALA A 76 7.19 -14.26 10.88
N PRO A 77 7.87 -13.90 11.99
CA PRO A 77 7.27 -13.06 13.03
C PRO A 77 6.78 -11.72 12.52
N LYS A 78 7.53 -11.09 11.59
CA LYS A 78 7.18 -9.80 10.98
C LYS A 78 5.97 -9.92 10.03
N LEU A 79 5.88 -11.02 9.27
CA LEU A 79 4.73 -11.29 8.40
C LEU A 79 3.46 -11.57 9.20
N LEU A 80 3.56 -12.33 10.31
CA LEU A 80 2.44 -12.57 11.21
C LEU A 80 1.98 -11.28 11.91
N LEU A 81 2.93 -10.43 12.31
CA LEU A 81 2.62 -9.09 12.84
C LEU A 81 1.87 -8.24 11.80
N ALA A 82 2.32 -8.26 10.54
CA ALA A 82 1.63 -7.57 9.45
C ALA A 82 0.21 -8.13 9.21
N ALA A 83 -0.02 -9.43 9.40
CA ALA A 83 -1.35 -10.03 9.32
C ALA A 83 -2.30 -9.48 10.40
N LEU A 84 -1.82 -9.32 11.65
CA LEU A 84 -2.61 -8.69 12.71
C LEU A 84 -2.86 -7.20 12.47
N MET A 85 -1.90 -6.51 11.83
CA MET A 85 -2.09 -5.12 11.41
C MET A 85 -3.20 -5.01 10.33
N ALA A 86 -3.18 -5.88 9.33
CA ALA A 86 -4.19 -5.94 8.28
C ALA A 86 -5.58 -6.30 8.84
N GLU A 87 -5.64 -7.25 9.78
CA GLU A 87 -6.88 -7.60 10.47
C GLU A 87 -7.48 -6.41 11.21
N SER A 88 -6.66 -5.67 11.95
CA SER A 88 -7.13 -4.50 12.71
C SER A 88 -7.83 -3.49 11.80
N PHE A 89 -7.26 -3.20 10.63
CA PHE A 89 -7.86 -2.30 9.65
C PHE A 89 -9.09 -2.91 8.96
N GLY A 90 -9.01 -4.16 8.50
CA GLY A 90 -10.14 -4.84 7.87
C GLY A 90 -11.38 -4.89 8.77
N ARG A 91 -11.20 -5.18 10.06
CA ARG A 91 -12.29 -5.17 11.04
C ARG A 91 -12.87 -3.77 11.28
N LEU A 92 -12.06 -2.72 11.23
CA LEU A 92 -12.59 -1.34 11.27
C LEU A 92 -13.50 -1.07 10.08
N VAL A 93 -13.04 -1.39 8.86
CA VAL A 93 -13.82 -1.21 7.62
C VAL A 93 -15.17 -1.97 7.72
N LEU A 94 -15.13 -3.23 8.15
CA LEU A 94 -16.36 -4.03 8.33
C LEU A 94 -17.33 -3.47 9.36
N ARG A 95 -16.82 -2.90 10.46
CA ARG A 95 -17.67 -2.25 11.49
C ARG A 95 -18.29 -0.95 11.00
N GLN A 96 -17.63 -0.23 10.10
CA GLN A 96 -18.11 1.05 9.57
C GLN A 96 -18.98 0.91 8.32
N ARG A 97 -19.07 -0.29 7.74
CA ARG A 97 -19.90 -0.50 6.56
C ARG A 97 -21.36 -0.16 6.85
N ARG A 98 -22.01 0.52 5.92
CA ARG A 98 -23.39 0.98 6.06
C ARG A 98 -24.41 0.14 5.29
N THR A 99 -23.92 -0.79 4.47
CA THR A 99 -24.73 -1.59 3.55
C THR A 99 -24.27 -3.05 3.59
N GLU A 100 -25.09 -3.95 3.03
CA GLU A 100 -24.73 -5.37 2.90
C GLU A 100 -23.77 -5.64 1.75
N ALA A 101 -23.48 -4.65 0.91
CA ALA A 101 -22.53 -4.80 -0.18
C ALA A 101 -21.12 -5.12 0.35
N ARG A 102 -20.39 -5.94 -0.39
CA ARG A 102 -19.00 -6.28 -0.09
C ARG A 102 -18.16 -5.01 -0.16
N PRO A 103 -17.49 -4.58 0.93
CA PRO A 103 -16.64 -3.39 0.87
C PRO A 103 -15.39 -3.66 0.04
N ALA A 104 -14.89 -2.62 -0.63
CA ALA A 104 -13.65 -2.67 -1.39
C ALA A 104 -12.60 -1.73 -0.78
N LEU A 105 -11.34 -2.15 -0.78
CA LEU A 105 -10.18 -1.37 -0.36
C LEU A 105 -9.13 -1.32 -1.46
N LEU A 106 -8.52 -0.15 -1.61
CA LEU A 106 -7.31 -0.01 -2.42
C LEU A 106 -6.10 -0.48 -1.60
N LEU A 107 -5.23 -1.23 -2.24
CA LEU A 107 -3.93 -1.63 -1.69
C LEU A 107 -2.84 -1.09 -2.60
N GLY A 108 -1.84 -0.42 -2.04
CA GLY A 108 -0.69 0.10 -2.79
C GLY A 108 0.59 -0.07 -2.00
N ILE A 109 1.71 -0.14 -2.72
CA ILE A 109 3.06 -0.19 -2.14
C ILE A 109 3.91 0.94 -2.69
N ASP A 110 4.95 1.33 -1.95
CA ASP A 110 6.05 2.12 -2.53
C ASP A 110 7.08 1.19 -3.22
N SER A 111 8.23 1.72 -3.61
CA SER A 111 9.27 0.97 -4.34
C SER A 111 10.17 0.10 -3.46
N ARG A 112 9.88 -0.06 -2.17
CA ARG A 112 10.70 -0.84 -1.24
C ARG A 112 10.65 -2.33 -1.53
N PRO A 113 11.79 -3.06 -1.44
CA PRO A 113 11.85 -4.48 -1.77
C PRO A 113 10.90 -5.37 -0.96
N THR A 114 10.67 -5.04 0.32
CA THR A 114 9.74 -5.78 1.19
C THR A 114 8.25 -5.50 0.91
N GLY A 115 7.94 -4.53 0.03
CA GLY A 115 6.58 -4.13 -0.30
C GLY A 115 5.69 -5.27 -0.80
N PRO A 116 6.11 -6.06 -1.80
CA PRO A 116 5.31 -7.18 -2.33
C PRO A 116 4.97 -8.24 -1.28
N ALA A 117 5.93 -8.61 -0.41
CA ALA A 117 5.69 -9.58 0.66
C ALA A 117 4.65 -9.11 1.67
N LEU A 118 4.71 -7.83 2.05
CA LEU A 118 3.70 -7.23 2.94
C LEU A 118 2.34 -7.07 2.26
N ALA A 119 2.33 -6.74 0.96
CA ALA A 119 1.09 -6.64 0.19
C ALA A 119 0.39 -8.00 0.06
N ASP A 120 1.12 -9.10 -0.14
CA ASP A 120 0.58 -10.45 -0.14
C ASP A 120 -0.13 -10.77 1.18
N VAL A 121 0.52 -10.46 2.33
CA VAL A 121 -0.08 -10.61 3.66
C VAL A 121 -1.38 -9.80 3.80
N PHE A 122 -1.36 -8.52 3.42
CA PHE A 122 -2.53 -7.65 3.50
C PHE A 122 -3.66 -8.13 2.59
N ALA A 123 -3.36 -8.50 1.35
CA ALA A 123 -4.35 -9.01 0.40
C ALA A 123 -5.03 -10.27 0.94
N ARG A 124 -4.25 -11.25 1.44
CA ARG A 124 -4.80 -12.49 2.02
C ARG A 124 -5.74 -12.21 3.18
N VAL A 125 -5.29 -11.43 4.16
CA VAL A 125 -6.10 -11.14 5.35
C VAL A 125 -7.38 -10.40 4.98
N LEU A 126 -7.30 -9.38 4.16
CA LEU A 126 -8.48 -8.58 3.77
C LEU A 126 -9.47 -9.41 2.94
N ILE A 127 -8.99 -10.22 1.99
CA ILE A 127 -9.82 -11.14 1.19
C ILE A 127 -10.46 -12.19 2.11
N GLY A 128 -9.71 -12.79 3.02
CA GLY A 128 -10.22 -13.75 4.01
C GLY A 128 -11.26 -13.18 4.94
N LEU A 129 -11.23 -11.87 5.21
CA LEU A 129 -12.27 -11.14 5.94
C LEU A 129 -13.50 -10.77 5.09
N GLY A 130 -13.53 -11.13 3.81
CA GLY A 130 -14.63 -10.81 2.91
C GLY A 130 -14.57 -9.43 2.28
N ILE A 131 -13.42 -8.76 2.30
CA ILE A 131 -13.19 -7.45 1.68
C ILE A 131 -12.64 -7.67 0.26
N GLU A 132 -13.14 -6.91 -0.74
CA GLU A 132 -12.54 -6.87 -2.06
C GLU A 132 -11.24 -6.04 -2.00
N VAL A 133 -10.14 -6.59 -2.50
CA VAL A 133 -8.86 -5.90 -2.57
C VAL A 133 -8.55 -5.51 -4.01
N ARG A 134 -8.33 -4.21 -4.23
CA ARG A 134 -7.90 -3.64 -5.51
C ARG A 134 -6.45 -3.24 -5.40
N TYR A 135 -5.58 -4.15 -5.78
CA TYR A 135 -4.14 -3.96 -5.65
C TYR A 135 -3.60 -3.11 -6.80
N CYS A 136 -3.20 -1.87 -6.48
CA CYS A 136 -2.65 -0.90 -7.43
C CYS A 136 -1.14 -1.07 -7.66
N PHE A 137 -0.50 -2.06 -7.03
CA PHE A 137 0.93 -2.31 -7.09
C PHE A 137 1.75 -1.09 -6.62
N ILE A 138 2.84 -0.74 -7.33
CA ILE A 138 3.69 0.40 -6.96
C ILE A 138 2.98 1.70 -7.33
N VAL A 139 2.64 2.50 -6.31
CA VAL A 139 1.96 3.79 -6.44
C VAL A 139 2.62 4.84 -5.56
N ALA A 140 2.57 6.09 -5.98
CA ALA A 140 2.95 7.20 -5.11
C ALA A 140 1.86 7.48 -4.06
N ALA A 141 2.23 7.98 -2.88
CA ALA A 141 1.25 8.32 -1.85
C ALA A 141 0.12 9.25 -2.34
N PRO A 142 0.39 10.37 -3.03
CA PRO A 142 -0.68 11.22 -3.53
C PRO A 142 -1.54 10.52 -4.61
N GLU A 143 -0.99 9.57 -5.35
CA GLU A 143 -1.71 8.82 -6.37
C GLU A 143 -2.80 7.93 -5.75
N ILE A 144 -2.46 7.09 -4.75
CA ILE A 144 -3.46 6.25 -4.08
C ILE A 144 -4.48 7.08 -3.30
N MET A 145 -4.06 8.20 -2.70
CA MET A 145 -4.94 9.10 -1.96
C MET A 145 -5.94 9.81 -2.89
N ALA A 146 -5.52 10.28 -4.05
CA ALA A 146 -6.41 10.88 -5.06
C ALA A 146 -7.43 9.86 -5.57
N PHE A 147 -6.97 8.61 -5.84
CA PHE A 147 -7.87 7.55 -6.27
C PHE A 147 -8.88 7.19 -5.16
N ALA A 148 -8.45 7.03 -3.91
CA ALA A 148 -9.34 6.74 -2.79
C ALA A 148 -10.39 7.85 -2.60
N GLY A 149 -9.98 9.13 -2.66
CA GLY A 149 -10.88 10.28 -2.55
C GLY A 149 -11.92 10.35 -3.67
N LYS A 150 -11.54 9.98 -4.91
CA LYS A 150 -12.47 9.83 -6.04
C LYS A 150 -13.41 8.65 -5.81
N ALA A 151 -12.85 7.48 -5.49
CA ALA A 151 -13.58 6.22 -5.38
C ALA A 151 -14.65 6.25 -4.28
N ALA A 152 -14.36 6.88 -3.14
CA ALA A 152 -15.30 6.99 -2.02
C ALA A 152 -16.56 7.83 -2.33
N LYS A 153 -16.48 8.73 -3.32
CA LYS A 153 -17.61 9.58 -3.75
C LYS A 153 -18.52 8.89 -4.77
N LEU A 154 -18.12 7.77 -5.34
CA LEU A 154 -18.90 7.05 -6.34
C LEU A 154 -20.15 6.43 -5.69
N PRO A 155 -21.23 6.27 -6.47
CA PRO A 155 -22.44 5.62 -5.98
C PRO A 155 -22.20 4.19 -5.49
N GLU A 156 -23.04 3.73 -4.59
CA GLU A 156 -23.03 2.34 -4.16
C GLU A 156 -23.22 1.41 -5.37
N GLY A 157 -22.47 0.30 -5.39
CA GLY A 157 -22.47 -0.63 -6.52
C GLY A 157 -21.62 -0.21 -7.72
N HIS A 158 -21.04 0.99 -7.72
CA HIS A 158 -20.13 1.39 -8.79
C HIS A 158 -18.83 0.54 -8.75
N PRO A 159 -18.36 -0.01 -9.89
CA PRO A 159 -17.22 -0.92 -9.93
C PRO A 159 -15.89 -0.33 -9.42
N GLU A 160 -15.74 0.99 -9.42
CA GLU A 160 -14.55 1.67 -8.87
C GLU A 160 -14.75 2.19 -7.43
N ARG A 161 -15.94 2.03 -6.83
CA ARG A 161 -16.18 2.52 -5.46
C ARG A 161 -15.29 1.75 -4.47
N ALA A 162 -14.56 2.47 -3.61
CA ALA A 162 -13.76 1.91 -2.52
C ALA A 162 -13.99 2.69 -1.23
N GLU A 163 -13.98 1.98 -0.10
CA GLU A 163 -14.22 2.57 1.23
C GLU A 163 -12.98 3.28 1.79
N GLY A 164 -11.79 2.92 1.27
CA GLY A 164 -10.52 3.49 1.71
C GLY A 164 -9.32 2.76 1.11
N PHE A 165 -8.17 2.90 1.78
CA PHE A 165 -6.93 2.29 1.32
C PHE A 165 -6.00 1.84 2.45
N ALA A 166 -5.16 0.86 2.15
CA ALA A 166 -3.94 0.55 2.86
C ALA A 166 -2.74 0.84 1.93
N TYR A 167 -1.82 1.67 2.39
CA TYR A 167 -0.63 2.04 1.63
C TYR A 167 0.63 1.60 2.37
N ILE A 168 1.32 0.61 1.81
CA ILE A 168 2.53 0.02 2.38
C ILE A 168 3.73 0.89 1.99
N SER A 169 4.26 1.60 2.96
CA SER A 169 5.35 2.56 2.77
C SER A 169 5.93 3.00 4.10
N ALA A 170 7.23 3.21 4.16
CA ALA A 170 7.89 3.87 5.28
C ALA A 170 8.34 5.31 4.96
N SER A 171 7.81 5.92 3.89
CA SER A 171 8.12 7.30 3.49
C SER A 171 9.62 7.48 3.19
N HIS A 172 10.33 8.33 3.96
CA HIS A 172 11.74 8.68 3.78
C HIS A 172 12.71 7.86 4.65
N ASN A 173 12.22 6.85 5.37
CA ASN A 173 13.10 5.97 6.15
C ASN A 173 14.02 5.13 5.23
N PRO A 174 15.15 4.60 5.75
CA PRO A 174 16.03 3.71 5.00
C PRO A 174 15.33 2.53 4.32
N PRO A 175 15.95 1.89 3.30
CA PRO A 175 15.30 0.87 2.45
C PRO A 175 14.72 -0.32 3.22
N GLY A 176 15.39 -0.81 4.25
CA GLY A 176 14.95 -1.95 5.05
C GLY A 176 13.72 -1.68 5.93
N HIS A 177 13.40 -0.41 6.17
CA HIS A 177 12.15 -0.03 6.82
C HIS A 177 10.98 -0.24 5.87
N ASN A 178 9.81 -0.60 6.44
CA ASN A 178 8.53 -0.51 5.76
C ASN A 178 7.43 -0.22 6.80
N GLY A 179 6.20 -0.12 6.36
CA GLY A 179 5.08 0.16 7.24
C GLY A 179 3.78 0.27 6.47
N VAL A 180 2.74 0.77 7.12
CA VAL A 180 1.45 0.97 6.48
C VAL A 180 0.79 2.25 6.95
N LYS A 181 0.13 2.92 6.02
CA LYS A 181 -0.79 4.05 6.25
C LYS A 181 -2.19 3.60 5.86
N PHE A 182 -3.16 3.97 6.67
CA PHE A 182 -4.57 3.66 6.43
C PHE A 182 -5.34 4.94 6.14
N GLY A 183 -6.30 4.86 5.24
CA GLY A 183 -7.22 5.95 4.95
C GLY A 183 -8.62 5.43 4.67
N LEU A 184 -9.63 6.25 4.94
CA LEU A 184 -11.04 5.99 4.70
C LEU A 184 -11.69 7.20 4.01
N GLY A 185 -12.77 6.98 3.31
CA GLY A 185 -13.76 7.96 2.83
C GLY A 185 -13.29 9.26 2.20
N SER A 186 -12.43 10.02 2.87
CA SER A 186 -11.95 11.32 2.39
C SER A 186 -10.77 11.24 1.40
N GLY A 187 -10.12 10.06 1.28
CA GLY A 187 -8.85 9.90 0.58
C GLY A 187 -7.64 10.33 1.41
N GLY A 188 -7.83 10.92 2.59
CA GLY A 188 -6.77 11.22 3.55
C GLY A 188 -6.39 10.03 4.42
N VAL A 189 -5.21 10.11 5.07
CA VAL A 189 -4.84 9.15 6.12
C VAL A 189 -5.70 9.35 7.36
N LEU A 190 -5.90 8.27 8.13
CA LEU A 190 -6.66 8.32 9.37
C LEU A 190 -6.06 9.33 10.35
N SER A 191 -6.90 10.11 11.00
CA SER A 191 -6.52 11.00 12.09
C SER A 191 -6.09 10.23 13.34
N ALA A 192 -5.50 10.93 14.31
CA ALA A 192 -5.11 10.33 15.59
C ALA A 192 -6.30 9.71 16.34
N GLN A 193 -7.49 10.29 16.23
CA GLN A 193 -8.71 9.76 16.87
C GLN A 193 -9.21 8.50 16.17
N GLU A 194 -9.15 8.45 14.85
CA GLU A 194 -9.62 7.30 14.06
C GLU A 194 -8.68 6.10 14.17
N ILE A 195 -7.37 6.32 14.29
CA ILE A 195 -6.39 5.23 14.37
C ILE A 195 -6.24 4.65 15.79
N ALA A 196 -6.60 5.38 16.83
CA ALA A 196 -6.46 4.93 18.22
C ALA A 196 -7.18 3.60 18.51
N PRO A 197 -8.42 3.36 18.06
CA PRO A 197 -9.08 2.07 18.22
C PRO A 197 -8.37 0.91 17.51
N LEU A 198 -7.73 1.18 16.36
CA LEU A 198 -6.95 0.17 15.63
C LEU A 198 -5.72 -0.23 16.42
N ILE A 199 -5.02 0.77 16.98
CA ILE A 199 -3.84 0.54 17.82
C ILE A 199 -4.22 -0.29 19.05
N ALA A 200 -5.32 0.03 19.71
CA ALA A 200 -5.81 -0.71 20.86
C ALA A 200 -6.13 -2.17 20.48
N GLN A 201 -6.83 -2.39 19.38
CA GLN A 201 -7.16 -3.72 18.87
C GLN A 201 -5.91 -4.52 18.52
N LEU A 202 -4.95 -3.91 17.81
CA LEU A 202 -3.68 -4.55 17.45
C LEU A 202 -2.92 -4.99 18.70
N LYS A 203 -2.76 -4.11 19.70
CA LYS A 203 -2.10 -4.45 20.96
C LYS A 203 -2.77 -5.62 21.68
N THR A 204 -4.10 -5.66 21.71
CA THR A 204 -4.85 -6.79 22.28
C THR A 204 -4.58 -8.09 21.50
N SER A 205 -4.60 -8.04 20.16
CA SER A 205 -4.33 -9.21 19.31
C SER A 205 -2.91 -9.75 19.49
N ILE A 206 -1.91 -8.87 19.62
CA ILE A 206 -0.50 -9.25 19.86
C ILE A 206 -0.31 -9.87 21.25
N ALA A 207 -1.00 -9.33 22.28
CA ALA A 207 -0.87 -9.82 23.64
C ALA A 207 -1.55 -11.20 23.88
N SER A 208 -2.41 -11.63 22.97
CA SER A 208 -3.12 -12.90 23.10
C SER A 208 -2.20 -14.11 22.91
N GLU A 209 -2.43 -15.17 23.66
CA GLU A 209 -1.69 -16.44 23.54
C GLU A 209 -1.96 -17.15 22.21
N ASP A 210 -3.11 -16.90 21.59
CA ASP A 210 -3.46 -17.43 20.26
C ASP A 210 -2.99 -16.52 19.09
N SER A 211 -2.20 -15.49 19.36
CA SER A 211 -1.79 -14.48 18.37
C SER A 211 -1.18 -15.08 17.09
N VAL A 212 -0.29 -16.08 17.24
CA VAL A 212 0.39 -16.74 16.12
C VAL A 212 -0.59 -17.62 15.33
N SER A 213 -1.35 -18.48 15.99
CA SER A 213 -2.32 -19.36 15.33
C SER A 213 -3.43 -18.56 14.65
N ARG A 214 -3.87 -17.48 15.25
CA ARG A 214 -4.82 -16.52 14.68
C ARG A 214 -4.27 -15.84 13.42
N ALA A 215 -3.04 -15.33 13.48
CA ALA A 215 -2.40 -14.71 12.32
C ALA A 215 -2.23 -15.71 11.15
N LEU A 216 -1.84 -16.95 11.44
CA LEU A 216 -1.76 -18.02 10.44
C LEU A 216 -3.15 -18.34 9.84
N ALA A 217 -4.18 -18.43 10.67
CA ALA A 217 -5.54 -18.68 10.20
C ALA A 217 -6.02 -17.56 9.26
N LEU A 218 -5.73 -16.30 9.57
CA LEU A 218 -6.04 -15.15 8.71
C LEU A 218 -5.34 -15.24 7.35
N LEU A 219 -4.05 -15.60 7.33
CA LEU A 219 -3.29 -15.78 6.08
C LEU A 219 -3.82 -16.92 5.22
N SER A 220 -4.35 -17.97 5.85
CA SER A 220 -4.86 -19.16 5.20
C SER A 220 -6.32 -19.04 4.74
N ALA A 221 -7.05 -18.02 5.20
CA ALA A 221 -8.48 -17.86 4.94
C ALA A 221 -8.81 -17.30 3.55
N ALA A 222 -7.82 -16.78 2.82
CA ALA A 222 -8.05 -16.22 1.49
C ALA A 222 -8.40 -17.31 0.49
N ASP A 223 -9.45 -17.07 -0.29
CA ASP A 223 -9.72 -17.86 -1.48
C ASP A 223 -8.62 -17.60 -2.52
N LYS A 224 -8.00 -18.69 -3.00
CA LYS A 224 -6.83 -18.62 -3.90
C LYS A 224 -7.18 -18.08 -5.30
N GLU A 225 -8.38 -18.35 -5.80
CA GLU A 225 -8.82 -17.85 -7.11
C GLU A 225 -9.08 -16.34 -7.02
N VAL A 226 -9.71 -15.88 -5.93
CA VAL A 226 -9.91 -14.45 -5.67
C VAL A 226 -8.57 -13.73 -5.48
N LEU A 227 -7.61 -14.36 -4.81
CA LEU A 227 -6.27 -13.81 -4.61
C LEU A 227 -5.49 -13.74 -5.93
N ALA A 228 -5.55 -14.78 -6.76
CA ALA A 228 -4.94 -14.77 -8.10
C ALA A 228 -5.50 -13.62 -8.95
N LEU A 229 -6.84 -13.49 -9.01
CA LEU A 229 -7.49 -12.41 -9.74
C LEU A 229 -7.10 -11.01 -9.20
N CYS A 230 -6.94 -10.86 -7.89
CA CYS A 230 -6.45 -9.62 -7.29
C CYS A 230 -5.06 -9.22 -7.83
N TYR A 231 -4.14 -10.20 -7.97
CA TYR A 231 -2.80 -9.96 -8.50
C TYR A 231 -2.78 -9.74 -10.01
N GLU A 232 -3.53 -10.51 -10.78
CA GLU A 232 -3.63 -10.36 -12.24
C GLU A 232 -4.17 -8.99 -12.65
N ARG A 233 -5.10 -8.43 -11.87
CA ARG A 233 -5.71 -7.13 -12.15
C ARG A 233 -4.89 -5.93 -11.65
N CYS A 234 -3.72 -6.13 -11.07
CA CYS A 234 -2.92 -5.03 -10.48
C CYS A 234 -2.59 -3.92 -11.50
N ALA A 235 -2.27 -4.29 -12.75
CA ALA A 235 -2.00 -3.31 -13.80
C ALA A 235 -3.24 -2.52 -14.24
N GLU A 236 -4.42 -3.11 -14.15
CA GLU A 236 -5.69 -2.41 -14.38
C GLU A 236 -5.93 -1.36 -13.29
N TRP A 237 -5.81 -1.75 -12.02
CA TRP A 237 -6.00 -0.82 -10.91
C TRP A 237 -4.91 0.27 -10.86
N LYS A 238 -3.69 -0.05 -11.31
CA LYS A 238 -2.64 0.95 -11.51
C LYS A 238 -3.08 2.02 -12.52
N ARG A 239 -3.67 1.64 -13.66
CA ARG A 239 -4.16 2.62 -14.65
C ARG A 239 -5.28 3.50 -14.09
N HIS A 240 -6.21 2.92 -13.30
CA HIS A 240 -7.26 3.70 -12.62
C HIS A 240 -6.67 4.71 -11.63
N SER A 241 -5.64 4.32 -10.88
CA SER A 241 -4.99 5.24 -9.93
C SER A 241 -4.26 6.38 -10.64
N LEU A 242 -3.54 6.10 -11.73
CA LEU A 242 -2.91 7.13 -12.55
C LEU A 242 -3.93 8.12 -13.12
N SER A 243 -5.03 7.62 -13.70
CA SER A 243 -6.09 8.47 -14.24
C SER A 243 -6.72 9.36 -13.17
N ALA A 244 -6.98 8.82 -11.99
CA ALA A 244 -7.51 9.60 -10.87
C ALA A 244 -6.52 10.68 -10.41
N TYR A 245 -5.22 10.38 -10.39
CA TYR A 245 -4.19 11.32 -9.96
C TYR A 245 -3.95 12.42 -11.00
N ILE A 246 -3.98 12.12 -12.31
CA ILE A 246 -3.92 13.14 -13.37
C ILE A 246 -5.06 14.13 -13.20
N LEU A 247 -6.31 13.66 -13.10
CA LEU A 247 -7.48 14.51 -12.93
C LEU A 247 -7.40 15.38 -11.66
N PHE A 248 -6.96 14.78 -10.55
CA PHE A 248 -6.75 15.52 -9.31
C PHE A 248 -5.67 16.60 -9.47
N SER A 249 -4.54 16.27 -10.12
CA SER A 249 -3.44 17.20 -10.35
C SER A 249 -3.86 18.36 -11.24
N HIS A 250 -4.59 18.09 -12.32
CA HIS A 250 -5.14 19.14 -13.21
C HIS A 250 -6.09 20.07 -12.44
N ALA A 251 -7.00 19.54 -11.63
CA ALA A 251 -7.90 20.34 -10.82
C ALA A 251 -7.16 21.25 -9.83
N VAL A 252 -6.12 20.72 -9.18
CA VAL A 252 -5.29 21.48 -8.21
C VAL A 252 -4.51 22.60 -8.93
N ILE A 253 -3.86 22.29 -10.05
CA ILE A 253 -3.01 23.24 -10.80
C ILE A 253 -3.84 24.38 -11.39
N THR A 254 -4.99 24.03 -11.96
CA THR A 254 -5.83 25.01 -12.66
C THR A 254 -6.81 25.74 -11.74
N GLY A 255 -7.11 25.18 -10.56
CA GLY A 255 -8.17 25.67 -9.67
C GLY A 255 -9.57 25.53 -10.26
N LYS A 256 -9.76 24.67 -11.28
CA LYS A 256 -11.01 24.46 -12.00
C LYS A 256 -11.56 23.05 -11.77
N GLU A 257 -12.90 22.94 -11.78
CA GLU A 257 -13.57 21.62 -11.69
C GLU A 257 -13.93 21.06 -13.07
N ALA A 258 -14.37 21.92 -14.00
CA ALA A 258 -14.79 21.50 -15.33
C ALA A 258 -13.58 21.19 -16.23
N LEU A 259 -13.61 20.02 -16.89
CA LEU A 259 -12.50 19.53 -17.72
C LEU A 259 -12.12 20.47 -18.87
N ASN A 260 -13.10 21.12 -19.50
CA ASN A 260 -12.87 22.09 -20.57
C ASN A 260 -12.16 23.35 -20.06
N GLU A 261 -12.48 23.83 -18.85
CA GLU A 261 -11.77 24.94 -18.22
C GLU A 261 -10.35 24.57 -17.79
N GLN A 262 -10.17 23.32 -17.28
CA GLN A 262 -8.83 22.79 -16.98
C GLN A 262 -7.96 22.76 -18.24
N ALA A 263 -8.49 22.21 -19.34
CA ALA A 263 -7.79 22.15 -20.62
C ALA A 263 -7.35 23.53 -21.10
N ALA A 264 -8.24 24.55 -21.06
CA ALA A 264 -7.89 25.90 -21.49
C ALA A 264 -6.71 26.50 -20.68
N VAL A 265 -6.69 26.32 -19.34
CA VAL A 265 -5.58 26.82 -18.51
C VAL A 265 -4.29 26.04 -18.79
N LEU A 266 -4.37 24.73 -18.99
CA LEU A 266 -3.19 23.91 -19.31
C LEU A 266 -2.61 24.27 -20.68
N ASP A 267 -3.46 24.54 -21.68
CA ASP A 267 -3.04 25.01 -23.00
C ASP A 267 -2.33 26.37 -22.93
N GLU A 268 -2.85 27.32 -22.13
CA GLU A 268 -2.19 28.59 -21.88
C GLU A 268 -0.81 28.45 -21.24
N LEU A 269 -0.69 27.53 -20.24
CA LEU A 269 0.59 27.22 -19.60
C LEU A 269 1.58 26.59 -20.59
N ALA A 270 1.13 25.61 -21.37
CA ALA A 270 1.96 24.97 -22.40
C ALA A 270 2.45 25.99 -23.45
N GLU A 271 1.59 26.91 -23.89
CA GLU A 271 1.99 27.97 -24.82
C GLU A 271 3.01 28.94 -24.21
N ALA A 272 2.82 29.31 -22.93
CA ALA A 272 3.77 30.17 -22.24
C ALA A 272 5.16 29.47 -22.10
N CYS A 273 5.19 28.16 -21.83
CA CYS A 273 6.42 27.37 -21.77
C CYS A 273 7.10 27.25 -23.14
N ARG A 274 6.34 27.18 -24.24
CA ARG A 274 6.92 27.22 -25.60
C ARG A 274 7.61 28.54 -25.89
N HIS A 275 7.04 29.64 -25.47
CA HIS A 275 7.61 30.99 -25.66
C HIS A 275 8.79 31.27 -24.72
N LYS A 276 8.77 30.71 -23.52
CA LYS A 276 9.81 30.88 -22.50
C LYS A 276 10.17 29.51 -21.90
N PRO A 277 10.99 28.71 -22.58
CA PRO A 277 11.32 27.36 -22.12
C PRO A 277 11.93 27.36 -20.72
N LEU A 278 11.45 26.42 -19.88
CA LEU A 278 11.98 26.15 -18.56
C LEU A 278 12.71 24.81 -18.58
N GLY A 279 13.91 24.78 -17.98
CA GLY A 279 14.62 23.53 -17.72
C GLY A 279 14.26 23.03 -16.32
N ILE A 280 13.85 21.77 -16.21
CA ILE A 280 13.56 21.11 -14.93
C ILE A 280 14.52 19.94 -14.73
N VAL A 281 15.18 19.90 -13.56
CA VAL A 281 15.93 18.73 -13.11
C VAL A 281 15.12 18.09 -11.98
N ALA A 282 14.64 16.86 -12.21
CA ALA A 282 13.85 16.13 -11.24
C ALA A 282 14.63 14.92 -10.72
N GLU A 283 14.92 14.89 -9.41
CA GLU A 283 15.46 13.73 -8.71
C GLU A 283 14.33 12.98 -8.02
N LEU A 284 14.05 11.77 -8.46
CA LEU A 284 12.95 10.95 -7.95
C LEU A 284 13.42 9.91 -6.91
N ASN A 285 14.73 9.82 -6.68
CA ASN A 285 15.35 8.97 -5.65
C ASN A 285 14.86 7.50 -5.67
N GLY A 286 14.66 6.93 -6.87
CA GLY A 286 14.13 5.56 -7.03
C GLY A 286 12.74 5.34 -6.41
N SER A 287 12.02 6.42 -6.10
CA SER A 287 10.70 6.33 -5.47
C SER A 287 9.60 5.88 -6.43
N ALA A 288 8.44 5.53 -5.88
CA ALA A 288 7.24 5.16 -6.66
C ALA A 288 6.80 6.24 -7.66
N ARG A 289 7.24 7.50 -7.50
CA ARG A 289 6.99 8.59 -8.46
C ARG A 289 7.61 8.33 -9.84
N SER A 290 8.67 7.52 -9.91
CA SER A 290 9.25 7.08 -11.20
C SER A 290 8.27 6.28 -12.07
N LEU A 291 7.24 5.69 -11.47
CA LEU A 291 6.16 4.94 -12.12
C LEU A 291 4.80 5.66 -12.02
N SER A 292 4.79 6.95 -11.70
CA SER A 292 3.61 7.79 -11.61
C SER A 292 3.52 8.75 -12.79
N ILE A 293 2.72 9.79 -12.69
CA ILE A 293 2.46 10.75 -13.78
C ILE A 293 3.59 11.76 -14.00
N ASP A 294 4.57 11.83 -13.12
CA ASP A 294 5.55 12.92 -13.08
C ASP A 294 6.30 13.11 -14.40
N ARG A 295 6.74 12.01 -15.01
CA ARG A 295 7.45 12.08 -16.28
C ARG A 295 6.58 12.65 -17.40
N ASP A 296 5.38 12.12 -17.55
CA ASP A 296 4.46 12.51 -18.63
C ASP A 296 4.00 13.95 -18.42
N PHE A 297 3.78 14.34 -17.15
CA PHE A 297 3.39 15.70 -16.77
C PHE A 297 4.46 16.76 -17.11
N PHE A 298 5.75 16.44 -16.98
CA PHE A 298 6.84 17.37 -17.31
C PHE A 298 7.22 17.38 -18.81
N GLN A 299 6.76 16.40 -19.58
CA GLN A 299 7.08 16.26 -21.00
C GLN A 299 5.94 16.70 -21.94
N GLY A 300 4.71 16.75 -21.45
CA GLY A 300 3.51 17.17 -22.19
C GLY A 300 3.28 18.64 -22.13
#